data_82d457db9bb7439d56f4a6bad03b3097
#
_entry.id   82d457db9bb7439d56f4a6bad03b3097
#
_cell.length_a   1.000
_cell.length_b   1.000
_cell.length_c   1.000
_cell.angle_alpha   90.00
_cell.angle_beta   90.00
_cell.angle_gamma   90.00
#
_symmetry.space_group_name_H-M   'P 1'
#
loop_
_entity.id
_entity.type
_entity.pdbx_description
1 polymer ?
#
loop_
_entity_poly.entity_id
_entity_poly.type
_entity_poly.pdbx_seq_one_letter_code
_entity_poly.pdbx_strand_id
1 'polypeptide(L)' 'MNIHVPEEIKKKYPQYEFRGKQREINNRIVIEAYNPVTEQTFYYSFEEDFFWMAGQIPDYKLQKP' A
#
# COMPACT_ATOMS: atom_id res chain seq x y z
N MET A 1 -16.22 -0.19 9.05
CA MET A 1 -16.55 -0.08 7.61
C MET A 1 -15.39 -0.58 6.79
N ASN A 2 -15.68 -1.47 5.85
CA ASN A 2 -14.62 -1.95 4.97
C ASN A 2 -14.43 -0.95 3.86
N ILE A 3 -13.22 -0.44 3.75
CA ILE A 3 -12.89 0.49 2.69
C ILE A 3 -12.19 -0.31 1.60
N HIS A 4 -12.81 -0.37 0.45
CA HIS A 4 -12.26 -1.10 -0.67
C HIS A 4 -11.17 -0.31 -1.35
N VAL A 5 -10.21 -1.02 -1.90
CA VAL A 5 -9.21 -0.41 -2.75
C VAL A 5 -9.93 0.06 -4.02
N PRO A 6 -9.77 1.32 -4.41
CA PRO A 6 -10.40 1.80 -5.63
C PRO A 6 -9.98 0.98 -6.85
N GLU A 7 -10.93 0.80 -7.78
CA GLU A 7 -10.65 0.04 -8.98
C GLU A 7 -9.50 0.63 -9.80
N GLU A 8 -9.35 1.96 -9.77
CA GLU A 8 -8.25 2.63 -10.45
C GLU A 8 -6.89 2.15 -9.96
N ILE A 9 -6.76 1.94 -8.64
CA ILE A 9 -5.53 1.46 -8.05
C ILE A 9 -5.26 0.02 -8.49
N LYS A 10 -6.29 -0.81 -8.48
CA LYS A 10 -6.16 -2.20 -8.91
C LYS A 10 -5.75 -2.29 -10.37
N LYS A 11 -6.29 -1.44 -11.21
CA LYS A 11 -5.96 -1.41 -12.63
C LYS A 11 -4.55 -0.87 -12.87
N LYS A 12 -4.13 0.06 -12.06
CA LYS A 12 -2.81 0.67 -12.17
C LYS A 12 -1.71 -0.31 -11.76
N TYR A 13 -2.03 -1.18 -10.79
CA TYR A 13 -1.06 -2.13 -10.25
C TYR A 13 -1.62 -3.56 -10.29
N PRO A 14 -1.84 -4.11 -11.48
CA PRO A 14 -2.46 -5.44 -11.61
C PRO A 14 -1.59 -6.57 -11.09
N GLN A 15 -0.28 -6.33 -10.90
CA GLN A 15 0.64 -7.34 -10.41
C GLN A 15 0.50 -7.56 -8.90
N TYR A 16 -0.25 -6.72 -8.20
CA TYR A 16 -0.42 -6.84 -6.75
C TYR A 16 -1.81 -7.32 -6.38
N GLU A 17 -1.85 -8.13 -5.34
CA GLU A 17 -3.10 -8.51 -4.69
C GLU A 17 -3.22 -7.68 -3.41
N PHE A 18 -4.23 -6.83 -3.37
CA PHE A 18 -4.47 -6.00 -2.19
C PHE A 18 -5.31 -6.80 -1.21
N ARG A 19 -4.83 -6.96 0.03
CA ARG A 19 -5.42 -7.85 1.01
C ARG A 19 -5.75 -7.13 2.30
N GLY A 20 -6.81 -7.60 2.97
CA GLY A 20 -7.13 -7.12 4.28
C GLY A 20 -7.77 -5.75 4.29
N LYS A 21 -7.60 -5.07 5.40
CA LYS A 21 -8.21 -3.76 5.63
C LYS A 21 -7.14 -2.70 5.61
N GLN A 22 -7.57 -1.48 5.30
CA GLN A 22 -6.70 -0.33 5.46
C GLN A 22 -6.31 -0.20 6.93
N ARG A 23 -5.07 0.21 7.14
CA ARG A 23 -4.56 0.42 8.50
C ARG A 23 -3.65 1.63 8.49
N GLU A 24 -3.44 2.18 9.67
CA GLU A 24 -2.55 3.34 9.81
C GLU A 24 -1.20 2.86 10.35
N ILE A 25 -0.14 3.19 9.63
CA ILE A 25 1.23 2.91 10.07
C ILE A 25 2.04 4.18 9.87
N ASN A 26 2.61 4.69 10.95
CA ASN A 26 3.47 5.87 10.93
C ASN A 26 2.80 7.06 10.21
N ASN A 27 1.54 7.31 10.59
CA ASN A 27 0.73 8.41 10.05
C ASN A 27 0.39 8.26 8.57
N ARG A 28 0.40 7.03 8.06
CA ARG A 28 0.00 6.72 6.69
C ARG A 28 -1.17 5.75 6.70
N ILE A 29 -2.07 5.93 5.77
CA ILE A 29 -3.10 4.93 5.53
C ILE A 29 -2.56 3.98 4.48
N VAL A 30 -2.38 2.72 4.85
CA VAL A 30 -1.78 1.72 3.98
C VAL A 30 -2.66 0.48 3.90
N ILE A 31 -2.41 -0.32 2.89
CA ILE A 31 -3.04 -1.62 2.75
C ILE A 31 -1.99 -2.61 2.28
N GLU A 32 -2.14 -3.84 2.74
CA GLU A 32 -1.22 -4.90 2.34
C GLU A 32 -1.34 -5.20 0.86
N ALA A 33 -0.22 -5.23 0.17
CA ALA A 33 -0.15 -5.53 -1.26
C ALA A 33 0.83 -6.68 -1.46
N TYR A 34 0.32 -7.81 -1.94
CA TYR A 34 1.12 -9.00 -2.15
C TYR A 34 1.41 -9.20 -3.63
N ASN A 35 2.67 -9.45 -3.96
CA ASN A 35 3.07 -9.77 -5.32
C ASN A 35 3.28 -11.28 -5.44
N PRO A 36 2.37 -12.00 -6.10
CA PRO A 36 2.48 -13.47 -6.18
C PRO A 36 3.65 -13.95 -7.04
N VAL A 37 4.15 -13.11 -7.93
CA VAL A 37 5.29 -13.49 -8.79
C VAL A 37 6.58 -13.52 -7.98
N THR A 38 6.81 -12.48 -7.17
CA THR A 38 8.02 -12.39 -6.33
C THR A 38 7.81 -12.95 -4.94
N GLU A 39 6.56 -13.23 -4.57
CA GLU A 39 6.16 -13.70 -3.24
C GLU A 39 6.53 -12.71 -2.14
N GLN A 40 6.53 -11.43 -2.47
CA GLN A 40 6.84 -10.37 -1.51
C GLN A 40 5.59 -9.61 -1.12
N THR A 41 5.54 -9.19 0.14
CA THR A 41 4.44 -8.39 0.67
C THR A 41 4.93 -6.98 0.91
N PHE A 42 4.15 -6.03 0.41
CA PHE A 42 4.41 -4.61 0.60
C PHE A 42 3.21 -3.96 1.25
N TYR A 43 3.40 -2.73 1.72
CA TYR A 43 2.30 -1.88 2.18
C TYR A 43 2.20 -0.70 1.23
N TYR A 44 1.04 -0.57 0.62
CA TYR A 44 0.79 0.50 -0.32
C TYR A 44 0.24 1.72 0.42
N SER A 45 0.90 2.86 0.28
CA SER A 45 0.46 4.12 0.84
C SER A 45 -0.40 4.85 -0.18
N PHE A 46 -1.67 5.10 0.18
CA PHE A 46 -2.59 5.79 -0.72
C PHE A 46 -2.19 7.24 -0.94
N GLU A 47 -1.72 7.89 0.11
CA GLU A 47 -1.35 9.30 0.03
C GLU A 47 -0.13 9.54 -0.82
N GLU A 48 0.83 8.62 -0.75
CA GLU A 48 2.11 8.76 -1.42
C GLU A 48 2.16 8.02 -2.75
N ASP A 49 1.17 7.17 -3.03
CA ASP A 49 1.15 6.30 -4.20
C ASP A 49 2.47 5.52 -4.27
N PHE A 50 2.81 4.87 -3.17
CA PHE A 50 4.12 4.24 -3.00
C PHE A 50 3.98 2.94 -2.23
N PHE A 51 4.82 1.96 -2.59
CA PHE A 51 4.84 0.66 -1.93
C PHE A 51 6.06 0.58 -1.00
N TRP A 52 5.78 0.33 0.27
CA TRP A 52 6.82 0.20 1.29
C TRP A 52 6.98 -1.26 1.67
N MET A 53 8.20 -1.73 1.83
CA MET A 53 8.44 -3.04 2.38
C MET A 53 8.09 -3.04 3.87
N ALA A 54 7.57 -4.18 4.35
CA ALA A 54 7.26 -4.32 5.77
C ALA A 54 8.51 -4.04 6.61
N GLY A 55 8.35 -3.22 7.64
CA GLY A 55 9.44 -2.87 8.52
C GLY A 55 10.31 -1.73 8.03
N GLN A 56 10.04 -1.19 6.84
CA GLN A 56 10.82 -0.10 6.28
C GLN A 56 9.99 1.16 6.08
N ILE A 57 8.80 1.18 6.63
CA ILE A 57 7.93 2.35 6.53
C ILE A 57 8.50 3.44 7.45
N PRO A 58 8.91 4.59 6.90
CA PRO A 58 9.49 5.64 7.74
C PRO A 58 8.43 6.35 8.55
N ASP A 59 8.85 7.03 9.60
CA ASP A 59 7.94 7.80 10.44
C ASP A 59 7.78 9.24 9.95
N TYR A 60 8.32 9.55 8.78
CA TYR A 60 8.14 10.83 8.13
C TYR A 60 7.43 10.59 6.80
N LYS A 61 6.78 11.63 6.28
CA LYS A 61 6.08 11.53 5.00
C LYS A 61 6.97 12.06 3.88
N LEU A 62 6.85 11.41 2.71
CA LEU A 62 7.54 11.92 1.53
C LEU A 62 6.94 13.26 1.15
N GLN A 63 7.83 14.20 0.86
CA GLN A 63 7.41 15.52 0.40
C GLN A 63 7.37 15.50 -1.13
N LYS A 64 6.24 15.92 -1.66
CA LYS A 64 6.10 16.05 -3.11
C LYS A 64 6.43 17.47 -3.50
N PRO A 65 7.22 17.67 -4.54
CA PRO A 65 7.52 19.01 -5.00
C PRO A 65 6.30 19.74 -5.53
#